data_105c12ac294070cbe727a44c375a693d
#
_entry.id   105c12ac294070cbe727a44c375a693d
#
_cell.length_a   1.000
_cell.length_b   1.000
_cell.length_c   1.000
_cell.angle_alpha   90.00
_cell.angle_beta   90.00
_cell.angle_gamma   90.00
#
_symmetry.space_group_name_H-M   'P 1'
#
loop_
_entity.id
_entity.type
_entity.pdbx_description
1 polymer ?
#
loop_
_entity_poly.entity_id
_entity_poly.type
_entity_poly.pdbx_seq_one_letter_code
_entity_poly.pdbx_strand_id
1 'polypeptide(L)'
;MKASVIGATGYAGVELLRLLDGHPEAEIAVITSESSTGEAIASMYPHLSGRIEKNLQSMQELDAIAAASDVIFIALPHGHAMKIGKQLRGSKTKIIDLGGDYRFKDYHVFEQWYKVKHEDPEAQAVYGLTELFRDKVRGAQLVANPGCYTTCSILALVPLLKYKLIETKGIVIDAKSGTTGAGRSLKAGSLYCSVNESFKAYGVASHRHTPEIEQIYSEFAGEDVVIQFTPHLLPVDRGIYATCYAQLKQGVTDAQIEEAYQAMYGDEFFIRLRGKGVCPELKNIRGSNYVDLGWQTDKHTGRIIVMNCIDNLVKGAAGQAVQNMNVMFGIDEAAGLRQLPLVP
;
A
#
# COMPACT_ATOMS: atom_id res chain seq x y z
N MET A 1 7.29 21.94 0.19
CA MET A 1 5.82 21.81 0.04
C MET A 1 5.18 21.56 1.37
N LYS A 2 3.89 21.93 1.52
CA LYS A 2 3.10 21.76 2.75
C LYS A 2 2.22 20.53 2.65
N ALA A 3 2.44 19.57 3.54
CA ALA A 3 1.71 18.31 3.60
C ALA A 3 0.83 18.24 4.84
N SER A 4 -0.45 17.94 4.70
CA SER A 4 -1.35 17.71 5.82
C SER A 4 -1.77 16.25 5.91
N VAL A 5 -1.99 15.77 7.14
CA VAL A 5 -2.38 14.39 7.41
C VAL A 5 -3.71 14.35 8.14
N ILE A 6 -4.74 13.88 7.45
CA ILE A 6 -6.06 13.62 8.02
C ILE A 6 -6.08 12.20 8.57
N GLY A 7 -6.35 12.05 9.88
CA GLY A 7 -6.28 10.79 10.60
C GLY A 7 -4.88 10.45 11.10
N ALA A 8 -4.14 11.44 11.59
CA ALA A 8 -2.75 11.34 12.03
C ALA A 8 -2.52 10.36 13.20
N THR A 9 -3.55 10.00 13.96
CA THR A 9 -3.45 9.12 15.13
C THR A 9 -3.56 7.62 14.81
N GLY A 10 -3.87 7.25 13.56
CA GLY A 10 -3.81 5.86 13.10
C GLY A 10 -2.36 5.41 12.83
N TYR A 11 -2.11 4.09 12.75
CA TYR A 11 -0.75 3.57 12.47
C TYR A 11 -0.17 4.07 11.14
N ALA A 12 -0.98 4.15 10.08
CA ALA A 12 -0.53 4.73 8.81
C ALA A 12 -0.30 6.25 8.93
N GLY A 13 -1.14 6.96 9.71
CA GLY A 13 -0.99 8.38 9.96
C GLY A 13 0.29 8.73 10.69
N VAL A 14 0.59 8.05 11.81
CA VAL A 14 1.84 8.30 12.56
C VAL A 14 3.07 7.89 11.75
N GLU A 15 2.96 6.87 10.91
CA GLU A 15 4.06 6.49 10.01
C GLU A 15 4.29 7.55 8.91
N LEU A 16 3.22 8.17 8.38
CA LEU A 16 3.34 9.34 7.49
C LEU A 16 4.08 10.49 8.19
N LEU A 17 3.73 10.79 9.45
CA LEU A 17 4.43 11.84 10.20
C LEU A 17 5.92 11.55 10.34
N ARG A 18 6.29 10.31 10.65
CA ARG A 18 7.70 9.89 10.76
C ARG A 18 8.47 10.07 9.45
N LEU A 19 7.84 9.72 8.31
CA LEU A 19 8.47 9.84 7.00
C LEU A 19 8.56 11.30 6.54
N LEU A 20 7.49 12.08 6.76
CA LEU A 20 7.45 13.50 6.39
C LEU A 20 8.40 14.36 7.22
N ASP A 21 8.60 14.04 8.51
CA ASP A 21 9.58 14.73 9.36
C ASP A 21 11.01 14.62 8.82
N GLY A 22 11.35 13.47 8.22
CA GLY A 22 12.64 13.24 7.57
C GLY A 22 12.71 13.64 6.10
N HIS A 23 11.66 14.22 5.53
CA HIS A 23 11.60 14.53 4.11
C HIS A 23 12.26 15.89 3.80
N PRO A 24 13.22 15.97 2.83
CA PRO A 24 13.99 17.20 2.60
C PRO A 24 13.16 18.36 2.03
N GLU A 25 12.03 18.08 1.38
CA GLU A 25 11.24 19.09 0.65
C GLU A 25 9.79 19.20 1.17
N ALA A 26 9.39 18.42 2.16
CA ALA A 26 8.05 18.47 2.74
C ALA A 26 8.06 19.00 4.17
N GLU A 27 7.08 19.83 4.49
CA GLU A 27 6.80 20.34 5.83
C GLU A 27 5.40 19.86 6.25
N ILE A 28 5.27 19.33 7.45
CA ILE A 28 3.97 18.96 8.01
C ILE A 28 3.20 20.25 8.33
N ALA A 29 2.12 20.54 7.62
CA ALA A 29 1.30 21.72 7.83
C ALA A 29 0.26 21.49 8.93
N VAL A 30 -0.73 20.64 8.67
CA VAL A 30 -1.84 20.33 9.56
C VAL A 30 -1.94 18.85 9.82
N ILE A 31 -2.27 18.46 11.05
CA ILE A 31 -2.59 17.09 11.44
C ILE A 31 -3.94 17.04 12.12
N THR A 32 -4.77 16.02 11.79
CA THR A 32 -6.12 15.96 12.36
C THR A 32 -6.41 14.65 13.06
N SER A 33 -7.31 14.72 14.04
CA SER A 33 -7.98 13.58 14.65
C SER A 33 -9.27 14.04 15.32
N GLU A 34 -10.41 13.44 14.97
CA GLU A 34 -11.69 13.79 15.58
C GLU A 34 -11.80 13.34 17.06
N SER A 35 -11.18 12.20 17.39
CA SER A 35 -11.24 11.64 18.75
C SER A 35 -10.30 12.32 19.75
N SER A 36 -9.34 13.12 19.28
CA SER A 36 -8.26 13.71 20.09
C SER A 36 -7.97 15.16 19.70
N THR A 37 -8.99 15.87 19.22
CA THR A 37 -8.86 17.29 18.84
C THR A 37 -8.35 18.13 20.01
N GLY A 38 -7.33 18.96 19.77
CA GLY A 38 -6.68 19.83 20.76
C GLY A 38 -5.50 19.18 21.50
N GLU A 39 -5.39 17.86 21.50
CA GLU A 39 -4.24 17.17 22.12
C GLU A 39 -2.97 17.30 21.28
N ALA A 40 -1.82 17.38 21.93
CA ALA A 40 -0.53 17.29 21.24
C ALA A 40 -0.30 15.86 20.74
N ILE A 41 0.14 15.70 19.50
CA ILE A 41 0.43 14.37 18.94
C ILE A 41 1.50 13.64 19.75
N ALA A 42 2.47 14.37 20.30
CA ALA A 42 3.54 13.82 21.11
C ALA A 42 3.06 13.26 22.48
N SER A 43 1.91 13.70 23.00
CA SER A 43 1.33 13.12 24.22
C SER A 43 0.85 11.66 23.97
N MET A 44 0.38 11.38 22.76
CA MET A 44 -0.06 10.05 22.35
C MET A 44 1.10 9.19 21.82
N TYR A 45 2.05 9.83 21.16
CA TYR A 45 3.22 9.20 20.53
C TYR A 45 4.52 9.87 21.00
N PRO A 46 5.02 9.54 22.22
CA PRO A 46 6.17 10.22 22.84
C PRO A 46 7.46 10.24 22.02
N HIS A 47 7.63 9.27 21.09
CA HIS A 47 8.78 9.24 20.19
C HIS A 47 8.82 10.40 19.18
N LEU A 48 7.73 11.16 19.04
CA LEU A 48 7.66 12.37 18.20
C LEU A 48 8.06 13.64 18.95
N SER A 49 8.26 13.58 20.29
CA SER A 49 8.61 14.73 21.12
C SER A 49 9.92 15.37 20.68
N GLY A 50 9.97 16.70 20.67
CA GLY A 50 11.11 17.47 20.21
C GLY A 50 11.27 17.54 18.68
N ARG A 51 10.43 16.85 17.93
CA ARG A 51 10.43 16.84 16.46
C ARG A 51 9.12 17.34 15.88
N ILE A 52 8.00 16.81 16.32
CA ILE A 52 6.66 17.16 15.83
C ILE A 52 5.82 17.69 16.99
N GLU A 53 5.93 18.99 17.22
CA GLU A 53 5.22 19.71 18.30
C GLU A 53 3.94 20.35 17.73
N LYS A 54 2.98 19.50 17.34
CA LYS A 54 1.70 19.95 16.76
C LYS A 54 0.51 19.41 17.55
N ASN A 55 -0.51 20.24 17.68
CA ASN A 55 -1.80 19.82 18.20
C ASN A 55 -2.69 19.28 17.07
N LEU A 56 -3.47 18.28 17.39
CA LEU A 56 -4.45 17.67 16.50
C LEU A 56 -5.62 18.64 16.29
N GLN A 57 -5.96 18.90 15.02
CA GLN A 57 -7.10 19.75 14.65
C GLN A 57 -8.32 18.89 14.28
N SER A 58 -9.50 19.52 14.29
CA SER A 58 -10.72 18.91 13.75
C SER A 58 -10.77 18.99 12.22
N MET A 59 -11.45 18.06 11.58
CA MET A 59 -11.73 18.10 10.13
C MET A 59 -12.86 19.08 9.76
N GLN A 60 -13.51 19.74 10.71
CA GLN A 60 -14.61 20.66 10.41
C GLN A 60 -14.18 21.87 9.56
N GLU A 61 -12.91 22.22 9.62
CA GLU A 61 -12.32 23.32 8.83
C GLU A 61 -11.56 22.80 7.59
N LEU A 62 -12.13 21.83 6.88
CA LEU A 62 -11.46 21.16 5.76
C LEU A 62 -10.98 22.13 4.68
N ASP A 63 -11.75 23.19 4.36
CA ASP A 63 -11.35 24.18 3.36
C ASP A 63 -10.14 25.01 3.83
N ALA A 64 -10.05 25.34 5.12
CA ALA A 64 -8.88 26.00 5.69
C ALA A 64 -7.64 25.08 5.68
N ILE A 65 -7.84 23.78 5.99
CA ILE A 65 -6.78 22.77 5.90
C ILE A 65 -6.28 22.68 4.45
N ALA A 66 -7.18 22.63 3.48
CA ALA A 66 -6.81 22.57 2.07
C ALA A 66 -6.06 23.83 1.63
N ALA A 67 -6.52 25.02 2.02
CA ALA A 67 -5.85 26.29 1.71
C ALA A 67 -4.43 26.38 2.30
N ALA A 68 -4.17 25.68 3.42
CA ALA A 68 -2.87 25.61 4.07
C ALA A 68 -1.95 24.52 3.51
N SER A 69 -2.40 23.73 2.51
CA SER A 69 -1.72 22.51 2.06
C SER A 69 -1.52 22.45 0.57
N ASP A 70 -0.37 21.97 0.13
CA ASP A 70 -0.13 21.58 -1.27
C ASP A 70 -0.67 20.15 -1.51
N VAL A 71 -0.58 19.27 -0.48
CA VAL A 71 -1.07 17.90 -0.51
C VAL A 71 -1.73 17.50 0.81
N ILE A 72 -2.80 16.72 0.72
CA ILE A 72 -3.49 16.11 1.85
C ILE A 72 -3.41 14.59 1.74
N PHE A 73 -2.87 13.94 2.76
CA PHE A 73 -2.95 12.50 2.96
C PHE A 73 -4.18 12.16 3.79
N ILE A 74 -5.03 11.26 3.28
CA ILE A 74 -6.22 10.80 3.99
C ILE A 74 -5.94 9.40 4.53
N ALA A 75 -5.70 9.29 5.84
CA ALA A 75 -5.43 8.03 6.55
C ALA A 75 -6.61 7.64 7.46
N LEU A 76 -7.81 7.65 6.90
CA LEU A 76 -9.07 7.34 7.58
C LEU A 76 -9.56 5.92 7.27
N PRO A 77 -10.50 5.38 8.07
CA PRO A 77 -11.23 4.18 7.71
C PRO A 77 -11.96 4.33 6.36
N HIS A 78 -12.20 3.19 5.70
CA HIS A 78 -12.93 3.16 4.42
C HIS A 78 -14.31 3.81 4.53
N GLY A 79 -14.75 4.50 3.49
CA GLY A 79 -16.02 5.22 3.43
C GLY A 79 -15.95 6.69 3.87
N HIS A 80 -14.80 7.16 4.34
CA HIS A 80 -14.64 8.54 4.81
C HIS A 80 -13.94 9.47 3.81
N ALA A 81 -13.05 8.93 2.98
CA ALA A 81 -12.28 9.74 2.03
C ALA A 81 -13.16 10.35 0.93
N MET A 82 -14.25 9.69 0.54
CA MET A 82 -15.15 10.15 -0.50
C MET A 82 -15.77 11.52 -0.21
N LYS A 83 -16.14 11.80 1.04
CA LYS A 83 -16.69 13.10 1.44
C LYS A 83 -15.65 14.21 1.31
N ILE A 84 -14.42 13.92 1.72
CA ILE A 84 -13.30 14.85 1.63
C ILE A 84 -12.95 15.13 0.17
N GLY A 85 -12.79 14.07 -0.64
CA GLY A 85 -12.47 14.21 -2.07
C GLY A 85 -13.55 14.98 -2.83
N LYS A 86 -14.84 14.72 -2.53
CA LYS A 86 -15.95 15.44 -3.13
C LYS A 86 -15.96 16.93 -2.77
N GLN A 87 -15.74 17.27 -1.49
CA GLN A 87 -15.67 18.66 -1.03
C GLN A 87 -14.50 19.40 -1.64
N LEU A 88 -13.33 18.77 -1.76
CA LEU A 88 -12.12 19.38 -2.28
C LEU A 88 -11.97 19.27 -3.81
N ARG A 89 -12.98 18.74 -4.50
CA ARG A 89 -12.96 18.64 -5.97
C ARG A 89 -12.82 20.03 -6.60
N GLY A 90 -11.82 20.17 -7.49
CA GLY A 90 -11.50 21.46 -8.12
C GLY A 90 -10.59 22.37 -7.29
N SER A 91 -10.22 21.99 -6.07
CA SER A 91 -9.17 22.68 -5.33
C SER A 91 -7.80 22.49 -6.00
N LYS A 92 -6.83 23.34 -5.66
CA LYS A 92 -5.44 23.17 -6.12
C LYS A 92 -4.68 22.12 -5.31
N THR A 93 -5.19 21.76 -4.14
CA THR A 93 -4.56 20.83 -3.21
C THR A 93 -4.67 19.42 -3.73
N LYS A 94 -3.56 18.73 -3.88
CA LYS A 94 -3.53 17.33 -4.29
C LYS A 94 -3.96 16.41 -3.14
N ILE A 95 -4.56 15.28 -3.48
CA ILE A 95 -5.10 14.34 -2.50
C ILE A 95 -4.49 12.95 -2.71
N ILE A 96 -4.06 12.32 -1.62
CA ILE A 96 -3.63 10.91 -1.61
C ILE A 96 -4.46 10.17 -0.57
N ASP A 97 -5.35 9.29 -1.04
CA ASP A 97 -6.20 8.47 -0.18
C ASP A 97 -5.53 7.13 0.11
N LEU A 98 -5.28 6.85 1.40
CA LEU A 98 -4.78 5.56 1.88
C LEU A 98 -5.92 4.56 2.15
N GLY A 99 -7.17 5.02 2.08
CA GLY A 99 -8.36 4.18 2.16
C GLY A 99 -8.58 3.32 0.92
N GLY A 100 -9.71 2.62 0.90
CA GLY A 100 -10.11 1.79 -0.24
C GLY A 100 -11.05 2.49 -1.22
N ASP A 101 -11.42 3.71 -0.91
CA ASP A 101 -12.58 4.39 -1.48
C ASP A 101 -12.46 4.65 -2.99
N TYR A 102 -11.25 4.93 -3.45
CA TYR A 102 -10.97 5.32 -4.83
C TYR A 102 -10.15 4.32 -5.64
N ARG A 103 -9.94 3.09 -5.12
CA ARG A 103 -9.04 2.11 -5.76
C ARG A 103 -9.64 1.40 -6.97
N PHE A 104 -10.95 1.41 -7.10
CA PHE A 104 -11.64 0.65 -8.15
C PHE A 104 -12.06 1.55 -9.32
N LYS A 105 -11.87 1.05 -10.55
CA LYS A 105 -12.36 1.70 -11.76
C LYS A 105 -13.88 1.70 -11.81
N ASP A 106 -14.51 0.61 -11.35
CA ASP A 106 -15.93 0.47 -11.16
C ASP A 106 -16.26 0.57 -9.67
N TYR A 107 -16.90 1.67 -9.27
CA TYR A 107 -17.28 1.91 -7.87
C TYR A 107 -18.29 0.88 -7.35
N HIS A 108 -19.05 0.19 -8.21
CA HIS A 108 -19.94 -0.89 -7.79
C HIS A 108 -19.18 -2.06 -7.16
N VAL A 109 -17.95 -2.33 -7.62
CA VAL A 109 -17.06 -3.32 -6.98
C VAL A 109 -16.72 -2.89 -5.55
N PHE A 110 -16.43 -1.62 -5.32
CA PHE A 110 -16.24 -1.09 -3.96
C PHE A 110 -17.49 -1.32 -3.11
N GLU A 111 -18.66 -0.92 -3.59
CA GLU A 111 -19.93 -1.09 -2.85
C GLU A 111 -20.20 -2.55 -2.52
N GLN A 112 -19.95 -3.45 -3.48
CA GLN A 112 -20.15 -4.88 -3.29
C GLN A 112 -19.24 -5.47 -2.19
N TRP A 113 -17.95 -5.10 -2.17
CA TRP A 113 -16.97 -5.70 -1.27
C TRP A 113 -16.83 -4.97 0.07
N TYR A 114 -17.01 -3.66 0.09
CA TYR A 114 -16.89 -2.86 1.32
C TYR A 114 -18.22 -2.69 2.06
N LYS A 115 -19.35 -2.97 1.41
CA LYS A 115 -20.71 -2.82 1.95
C LYS A 115 -21.02 -1.38 2.38
N VAL A 116 -20.43 -0.42 1.68
CA VAL A 116 -20.59 1.02 1.86
C VAL A 116 -20.97 1.62 0.52
N LYS A 117 -21.97 2.51 0.50
CA LYS A 117 -22.36 3.23 -0.72
C LYS A 117 -21.25 4.22 -1.11
N HIS A 118 -20.92 4.28 -2.40
CA HIS A 118 -19.94 5.23 -2.91
C HIS A 118 -20.58 6.62 -3.06
N GLU A 119 -20.05 7.62 -2.32
CA GLU A 119 -20.60 8.98 -2.30
C GLU A 119 -19.99 9.91 -3.36
N ASP A 120 -18.97 9.46 -4.07
CA ASP A 120 -18.23 10.24 -5.07
C ASP A 120 -17.90 9.43 -6.34
N PRO A 121 -18.90 8.87 -7.04
CA PRO A 121 -18.67 7.96 -8.18
C PRO A 121 -18.08 8.66 -9.43
N GLU A 122 -18.09 9.98 -9.48
CA GLU A 122 -17.55 10.77 -10.60
C GLU A 122 -16.05 11.11 -10.43
N ALA A 123 -15.45 10.72 -9.30
CA ALA A 123 -14.06 11.04 -9.04
C ALA A 123 -13.11 10.36 -10.03
N GLN A 124 -12.15 11.12 -10.52
CA GLN A 124 -11.07 10.64 -11.38
C GLN A 124 -9.82 10.38 -10.53
N ALA A 125 -9.73 9.19 -9.96
CA ALA A 125 -8.58 8.78 -9.17
C ALA A 125 -7.60 7.94 -9.97
N VAL A 126 -6.31 8.16 -9.75
CA VAL A 126 -5.23 7.33 -10.30
C VAL A 126 -4.83 6.29 -9.27
N TYR A 127 -4.74 5.02 -9.66
CA TYR A 127 -4.22 3.98 -8.79
C TYR A 127 -2.72 4.17 -8.54
N GLY A 128 -2.35 4.39 -7.30
CA GLY A 128 -1.04 4.87 -6.88
C GLY A 128 0.00 3.79 -6.61
N LEU A 129 0.12 2.77 -7.47
CA LEU A 129 1.27 1.87 -7.46
C LEU A 129 2.30 2.40 -8.45
N THR A 130 3.25 3.19 -7.94
CA THR A 130 4.15 4.03 -8.73
C THR A 130 4.93 3.24 -9.78
N GLU A 131 5.43 2.06 -9.44
CA GLU A 131 6.22 1.21 -10.35
C GLU A 131 5.43 0.77 -11.60
N LEU A 132 4.10 0.79 -11.54
CA LEU A 132 3.24 0.41 -12.65
C LEU A 132 2.56 1.61 -13.35
N PHE A 133 2.33 2.70 -12.61
CA PHE A 133 1.49 3.81 -13.07
C PHE A 133 2.15 5.20 -12.91
N ARG A 134 3.48 5.27 -12.84
CA ARG A 134 4.25 6.51 -12.59
C ARG A 134 3.80 7.68 -13.44
N ASP A 135 3.64 7.50 -14.74
CA ASP A 135 3.24 8.59 -15.64
C ASP A 135 1.82 9.10 -15.38
N LYS A 136 0.90 8.20 -14.99
CA LYS A 136 -0.46 8.58 -14.58
C LYS A 136 -0.43 9.34 -13.24
N VAL A 137 0.39 8.88 -12.28
CA VAL A 137 0.54 9.51 -10.96
C VAL A 137 1.10 10.93 -11.08
N ARG A 138 2.06 11.17 -11.98
CA ARG A 138 2.69 12.48 -12.19
C ARG A 138 1.69 13.59 -12.47
N GLY A 139 0.64 13.34 -13.24
CA GLY A 139 -0.39 14.31 -13.58
C GLY A 139 -1.61 14.29 -12.66
N ALA A 140 -1.66 13.43 -11.66
CA ALA A 140 -2.85 13.20 -10.88
C ALA A 140 -3.16 14.33 -9.89
N GLN A 141 -4.46 14.59 -9.68
CA GLN A 141 -4.98 15.44 -8.61
C GLN A 141 -5.43 14.61 -7.41
N LEU A 142 -5.93 13.40 -7.65
CA LEU A 142 -6.34 12.43 -6.66
C LEU A 142 -5.66 11.09 -6.94
N VAL A 143 -4.92 10.59 -5.96
CA VAL A 143 -4.27 9.28 -6.02
C VAL A 143 -4.89 8.34 -4.99
N ALA A 144 -5.33 7.18 -5.44
CA ALA A 144 -5.76 6.06 -4.59
C ALA A 144 -4.55 5.19 -4.26
N ASN A 145 -4.04 5.31 -3.05
CA ASN A 145 -2.89 4.53 -2.59
C ASN A 145 -3.29 3.04 -2.40
N PRO A 146 -2.52 2.08 -2.93
CA PRO A 146 -2.87 0.65 -2.87
C PRO A 146 -3.02 0.12 -1.44
N GLY A 147 -3.73 -0.99 -1.30
CA GLY A 147 -3.71 -1.77 -0.07
C GLY A 147 -2.37 -2.47 0.15
N CYS A 148 -2.03 -2.74 1.41
CA CYS A 148 -0.73 -3.33 1.75
C CYS A 148 -0.51 -4.72 1.12
N TYR A 149 -1.49 -5.62 1.22
CA TYR A 149 -1.42 -6.92 0.56
C TYR A 149 -1.45 -6.79 -0.97
N THR A 150 -2.20 -5.82 -1.49
CA THR A 150 -2.31 -5.62 -2.93
C THR A 150 -1.00 -5.15 -3.52
N THR A 151 -0.29 -4.21 -2.88
CA THR A 151 1.05 -3.81 -3.28
C THR A 151 1.98 -5.02 -3.37
N CYS A 152 2.04 -5.82 -2.29
CA CYS A 152 2.90 -7.00 -2.23
C CYS A 152 2.56 -8.02 -3.32
N SER A 153 1.28 -8.33 -3.49
CA SER A 153 0.82 -9.37 -4.43
C SER A 153 0.93 -8.92 -5.89
N ILE A 154 0.53 -7.67 -6.19
CA ILE A 154 0.54 -7.13 -7.55
C ILE A 154 1.97 -7.10 -8.09
N LEU A 155 2.93 -6.57 -7.32
CA LEU A 155 4.33 -6.53 -7.74
C LEU A 155 4.93 -7.92 -7.95
N ALA A 156 4.40 -8.94 -7.28
CA ALA A 156 4.89 -10.31 -7.44
C ALA A 156 4.62 -10.89 -8.83
N LEU A 157 3.41 -10.75 -9.38
CA LEU A 157 3.02 -11.50 -10.59
C LEU A 157 2.75 -10.64 -11.82
N VAL A 158 2.66 -9.31 -11.70
CA VAL A 158 2.37 -8.45 -12.87
C VAL A 158 3.38 -8.64 -14.02
N PRO A 159 4.71 -8.76 -13.81
CA PRO A 159 5.62 -9.01 -14.91
C PRO A 159 5.29 -10.30 -15.67
N LEU A 160 4.97 -11.36 -14.94
CA LEU A 160 4.66 -12.66 -15.55
C LEU A 160 3.36 -12.67 -16.33
N LEU A 161 2.35 -11.93 -15.85
CA LEU A 161 1.07 -11.73 -16.54
C LEU A 161 1.25 -10.87 -17.79
N LYS A 162 1.95 -9.73 -17.68
CA LYS A 162 2.21 -8.81 -18.80
C LYS A 162 2.92 -9.48 -19.96
N TYR A 163 3.94 -10.32 -19.67
CA TYR A 163 4.69 -11.05 -20.68
C TYR A 163 4.08 -12.43 -21.01
N LYS A 164 2.88 -12.72 -20.48
CA LYS A 164 2.10 -13.94 -20.78
C LYS A 164 2.84 -15.24 -20.48
N LEU A 165 3.64 -15.26 -19.41
CA LEU A 165 4.45 -16.40 -18.99
C LEU A 165 3.70 -17.39 -18.09
N ILE A 166 2.62 -16.96 -17.46
CA ILE A 166 1.77 -17.78 -16.58
C ILE A 166 0.33 -17.85 -17.08
N GLU A 167 -0.40 -18.87 -16.64
CA GLU A 167 -1.82 -18.98 -16.86
C GLU A 167 -2.58 -17.98 -15.99
N THR A 168 -3.70 -17.45 -16.50
CA THR A 168 -4.57 -16.49 -15.80
C THR A 168 -5.54 -17.16 -14.82
N LYS A 169 -5.59 -18.49 -14.82
CA LYS A 169 -6.42 -19.32 -13.93
C LYS A 169 -5.56 -20.09 -12.92
N GLY A 170 -6.15 -20.37 -11.75
CA GLY A 170 -5.49 -21.17 -10.72
C GLY A 170 -4.35 -20.46 -10.00
N ILE A 171 -4.31 -19.14 -10.06
CA ILE A 171 -3.38 -18.32 -9.26
C ILE A 171 -3.81 -18.37 -7.79
N VAL A 172 -2.87 -18.73 -6.93
CA VAL A 172 -3.07 -18.75 -5.48
C VAL A 172 -2.10 -17.78 -4.83
N ILE A 173 -2.60 -16.92 -3.96
CA ILE A 173 -1.82 -15.98 -3.17
C ILE A 173 -2.04 -16.31 -1.69
N ASP A 174 -1.03 -16.87 -1.07
CA ASP A 174 -0.99 -17.19 0.35
C ASP A 174 -0.14 -16.12 1.07
N ALA A 175 -0.80 -15.14 1.68
CA ALA A 175 -0.16 -13.96 2.22
C ALA A 175 -0.23 -13.90 3.75
N LYS A 176 0.83 -13.40 4.37
CA LYS A 176 0.99 -13.25 5.81
C LYS A 176 1.26 -11.79 6.14
N SER A 177 0.61 -11.25 7.18
CA SER A 177 0.80 -9.87 7.63
C SER A 177 1.02 -9.79 9.13
N GLY A 178 1.91 -8.90 9.52
CA GLY A 178 2.01 -8.46 10.90
C GLY A 178 0.74 -7.77 11.40
N THR A 179 0.59 -7.69 12.70
CA THR A 179 -0.62 -7.25 13.42
C THR A 179 -0.99 -5.80 13.20
N THR A 180 -0.03 -4.94 12.92
CA THR A 180 -0.28 -3.51 12.65
C THR A 180 -1.15 -3.29 11.40
N GLY A 181 -1.23 -4.27 10.50
CA GLY A 181 -2.16 -4.26 9.36
C GLY A 181 -3.64 -4.22 9.73
N ALA A 182 -4.00 -4.64 10.96
CA ALA A 182 -5.37 -4.56 11.47
C ALA A 182 -5.78 -3.15 11.92
N GLY A 183 -4.83 -2.20 11.96
CA GLY A 183 -5.03 -0.84 12.45
C GLY A 183 -5.00 -0.73 13.98
N ARG A 184 -5.07 0.52 14.48
CA ARG A 184 -4.98 0.83 15.91
C ARG A 184 -6.24 0.51 16.71
N SER A 185 -7.38 0.40 16.04
CA SER A 185 -8.67 0.17 16.72
C SER A 185 -8.63 -1.11 17.54
N LEU A 186 -9.12 -1.03 18.79
CA LEU A 186 -9.19 -2.16 19.69
C LEU A 186 -10.13 -3.26 19.14
N LYS A 187 -9.59 -4.45 18.95
CA LYS A 187 -10.33 -5.65 18.52
C LYS A 187 -9.85 -6.84 19.31
N ALA A 188 -10.76 -7.67 19.79
CA ALA A 188 -10.42 -8.87 20.57
C ALA A 188 -9.39 -9.77 19.84
N GLY A 189 -9.52 -9.93 18.53
CA GLY A 189 -8.62 -10.76 17.71
C GLY A 189 -7.21 -10.18 17.47
N SER A 190 -6.94 -8.93 17.88
CA SER A 190 -5.62 -8.28 17.80
C SER A 190 -5.03 -7.92 19.17
N LEU A 191 -5.64 -8.40 20.27
CA LEU A 191 -5.05 -8.28 21.60
C LEU A 191 -3.78 -9.14 21.69
N TYR A 192 -2.79 -8.68 22.45
CA TYR A 192 -1.50 -9.38 22.62
C TYR A 192 -1.66 -10.88 22.92
N CYS A 193 -2.44 -11.22 23.96
CA CYS A 193 -2.68 -12.62 24.34
C CYS A 193 -3.46 -13.45 23.30
N SER A 194 -4.12 -12.80 22.33
CA SER A 194 -4.84 -13.48 21.25
C SER A 194 -3.99 -13.69 20.00
N VAL A 195 -2.88 -12.97 19.89
CA VAL A 195 -2.00 -12.98 18.72
C VAL A 195 -0.67 -13.63 19.02
N ASN A 196 -0.13 -13.43 20.24
CA ASN A 196 1.15 -14.01 20.62
C ASN A 196 1.11 -15.53 20.51
N GLU A 197 2.14 -16.11 19.87
CA GLU A 197 2.22 -17.57 19.62
C GLU A 197 1.03 -18.15 18.81
N SER A 198 0.29 -17.30 18.09
CA SER A 198 -0.89 -17.70 17.30
C SER A 198 -0.73 -17.31 15.84
N PHE A 199 -1.04 -18.23 14.96
CA PHE A 199 -1.03 -18.03 13.51
C PHE A 199 -2.36 -18.52 12.92
N LYS A 200 -3.06 -17.64 12.18
CA LYS A 200 -4.37 -17.98 11.63
C LYS A 200 -4.68 -17.29 10.33
N ALA A 201 -5.41 -17.96 9.44
CA ALA A 201 -6.06 -17.34 8.30
C ALA A 201 -7.25 -16.48 8.73
N TYR A 202 -7.56 -15.44 7.97
CA TYR A 202 -8.75 -14.62 8.17
C TYR A 202 -9.29 -14.12 6.82
N GLY A 203 -10.57 -13.74 6.77
CA GLY A 203 -11.18 -13.22 5.55
C GLY A 203 -11.07 -14.16 4.34
N VAL A 204 -11.03 -15.47 4.58
CA VAL A 204 -10.90 -16.50 3.52
C VAL A 204 -12.06 -16.37 2.55
N ALA A 205 -11.76 -16.29 1.25
CA ALA A 205 -12.70 -16.09 0.14
C ALA A 205 -13.58 -14.82 0.26
N SER A 206 -13.26 -13.88 1.15
CA SER A 206 -14.07 -12.69 1.40
C SER A 206 -13.25 -11.42 1.67
N HIS A 207 -11.93 -11.48 1.54
CA HIS A 207 -11.07 -10.33 1.81
C HIS A 207 -11.17 -9.27 0.73
N ARG A 208 -11.33 -8.00 1.14
CA ARG A 208 -11.57 -6.85 0.27
C ARG A 208 -10.44 -6.51 -0.71
N HIS A 209 -9.23 -7.02 -0.49
CA HIS A 209 -8.11 -6.86 -1.43
C HIS A 209 -8.19 -7.81 -2.63
N THR A 210 -9.04 -8.86 -2.60
CA THR A 210 -9.17 -9.79 -3.73
C THR A 210 -9.52 -9.07 -5.04
N PRO A 211 -10.62 -8.31 -5.14
CA PRO A 211 -10.99 -7.65 -6.40
C PRO A 211 -10.01 -6.55 -6.80
N GLU A 212 -9.31 -5.95 -5.84
CA GLU A 212 -8.27 -4.95 -6.12
C GLU A 212 -7.07 -5.58 -6.86
N ILE A 213 -6.64 -6.77 -6.43
CA ILE A 213 -5.56 -7.53 -7.09
C ILE A 213 -6.03 -8.00 -8.47
N GLU A 214 -7.25 -8.58 -8.56
CA GLU A 214 -7.82 -9.09 -9.80
C GLU A 214 -7.96 -7.98 -10.86
N GLN A 215 -8.37 -6.77 -10.48
CA GLN A 215 -8.48 -5.63 -11.38
C GLN A 215 -7.13 -5.31 -12.05
N ILE A 216 -6.05 -5.24 -11.27
CA ILE A 216 -4.73 -4.89 -11.80
C ILE A 216 -4.13 -6.05 -12.59
N TYR A 217 -4.29 -7.28 -12.12
CA TYR A 217 -3.84 -8.46 -12.86
C TYR A 217 -4.52 -8.56 -14.22
N SER A 218 -5.85 -8.35 -14.28
CA SER A 218 -6.62 -8.37 -15.53
C SER A 218 -6.19 -7.26 -16.49
N GLU A 219 -5.89 -6.05 -15.98
CA GLU A 219 -5.36 -4.94 -16.80
C GLU A 219 -4.06 -5.33 -17.49
N PHE A 220 -3.12 -5.96 -16.77
CA PHE A 220 -1.82 -6.33 -17.34
C PHE A 220 -1.84 -7.64 -18.14
N ALA A 221 -2.71 -8.57 -17.83
CA ALA A 221 -2.90 -9.79 -18.61
C ALA A 221 -3.62 -9.53 -19.94
N GLY A 222 -4.47 -8.49 -20.01
CA GLY A 222 -5.35 -8.18 -21.12
C GLY A 222 -6.57 -9.10 -21.21
N GLU A 223 -6.86 -9.85 -20.14
CA GLU A 223 -8.00 -10.75 -19.99
C GLU A 223 -8.36 -10.91 -18.51
N ASP A 224 -9.54 -11.42 -18.20
CA ASP A 224 -10.00 -11.58 -16.83
C ASP A 224 -9.13 -12.57 -16.04
N VAL A 225 -8.65 -12.13 -14.88
CA VAL A 225 -7.89 -12.93 -13.93
C VAL A 225 -8.69 -13.08 -12.64
N VAL A 226 -8.85 -14.32 -12.20
CA VAL A 226 -9.49 -14.65 -10.92
C VAL A 226 -8.47 -15.37 -10.04
N ILE A 227 -8.36 -14.93 -8.78
CA ILE A 227 -7.39 -15.46 -7.84
C ILE A 227 -8.02 -16.11 -6.62
N GLN A 228 -7.29 -17.01 -6.02
CA GLN A 228 -7.54 -17.44 -4.64
C GLN A 228 -6.59 -16.69 -3.71
N PHE A 229 -7.14 -15.76 -2.91
CA PHE A 229 -6.38 -14.98 -1.95
C PHE A 229 -6.69 -15.42 -0.53
N THR A 230 -5.67 -15.82 0.22
CA THR A 230 -5.80 -16.27 1.60
C THR A 230 -4.82 -15.52 2.50
N PRO A 231 -5.28 -14.48 3.20
CA PRO A 231 -4.45 -13.74 4.15
C PRO A 231 -4.37 -14.44 5.50
N HIS A 232 -3.21 -14.30 6.15
CA HIS A 232 -2.95 -14.80 7.50
C HIS A 232 -2.42 -13.69 8.39
N LEU A 233 -2.70 -13.77 9.69
CA LEU A 233 -2.14 -12.92 10.71
C LEU A 233 -0.93 -13.61 11.34
N LEU A 234 0.23 -12.97 11.30
CA LEU A 234 1.47 -13.39 11.97
C LEU A 234 1.61 -12.70 13.34
N PRO A 235 2.20 -13.35 14.34
CA PRO A 235 2.52 -12.76 15.63
C PRO A 235 3.82 -11.90 15.55
N VAL A 236 3.85 -10.97 14.61
CA VAL A 236 4.88 -9.95 14.44
C VAL A 236 4.22 -8.60 14.27
N ASP A 237 4.92 -7.52 14.58
CA ASP A 237 4.34 -6.17 14.44
C ASP A 237 4.17 -5.77 12.98
N ARG A 238 5.23 -5.86 12.17
CA ARG A 238 5.33 -5.33 10.82
C ARG A 238 5.78 -6.38 9.81
N GLY A 239 5.37 -6.15 8.59
CA GLY A 239 5.79 -6.89 7.40
C GLY A 239 4.65 -7.68 6.77
N ILE A 240 4.69 -7.77 5.45
CA ILE A 240 3.88 -8.68 4.65
C ILE A 240 4.81 -9.61 3.89
N TYR A 241 4.48 -10.90 3.93
CA TYR A 241 5.09 -11.93 3.12
C TYR A 241 4.02 -12.58 2.26
N ALA A 242 4.11 -12.44 0.94
CA ALA A 242 3.23 -13.11 0.00
C ALA A 242 3.96 -14.25 -0.72
N THR A 243 3.40 -15.45 -0.68
CA THR A 243 3.80 -16.57 -1.53
C THR A 243 2.74 -16.75 -2.59
N CYS A 244 3.12 -16.49 -3.83
CA CYS A 244 2.23 -16.54 -4.99
C CYS A 244 2.56 -17.76 -5.83
N TYR A 245 1.56 -18.56 -6.17
CA TYR A 245 1.68 -19.77 -6.99
C TYR A 245 0.91 -19.58 -8.28
N ALA A 246 1.55 -19.83 -9.41
CA ALA A 246 0.91 -19.79 -10.72
C ALA A 246 1.41 -20.93 -11.61
N GLN A 247 0.57 -21.39 -12.54
CA GLN A 247 0.96 -22.38 -13.55
C GLN A 247 1.75 -21.67 -14.64
N LEU A 248 2.97 -22.17 -14.93
CA LEU A 248 3.73 -21.70 -16.08
C LEU A 248 3.10 -22.18 -17.39
N LYS A 249 3.12 -21.34 -18.40
CA LYS A 249 2.75 -21.76 -19.75
C LYS A 249 3.79 -22.71 -20.33
N GLN A 250 3.40 -23.55 -21.26
CA GLN A 250 4.27 -24.54 -21.87
C GLN A 250 5.48 -23.87 -22.55
N GLY A 251 6.66 -24.38 -22.29
CA GLY A 251 7.91 -23.90 -22.91
C GLY A 251 8.52 -22.66 -22.27
N VAL A 252 7.92 -22.09 -21.24
CA VAL A 252 8.50 -20.96 -20.51
C VAL A 252 9.77 -21.39 -19.78
N THR A 253 10.82 -20.60 -19.95
CA THR A 253 12.16 -20.83 -19.37
C THR A 253 12.44 -19.88 -18.21
N ASP A 254 13.38 -20.27 -17.34
CA ASP A 254 13.85 -19.40 -16.24
C ASP A 254 14.45 -18.09 -16.76
N ALA A 255 15.08 -18.11 -17.94
CA ALA A 255 15.65 -16.91 -18.55
C ALA A 255 14.56 -15.89 -18.94
N GLN A 256 13.43 -16.35 -19.50
CA GLN A 256 12.29 -15.47 -19.81
C GLN A 256 11.65 -14.88 -18.56
N ILE A 257 11.61 -15.64 -17.46
CA ILE A 257 11.11 -15.14 -16.17
C ILE A 257 12.01 -14.02 -15.64
N GLU A 258 13.33 -14.26 -15.63
CA GLU A 258 14.30 -13.25 -15.19
C GLU A 258 14.22 -11.98 -16.05
N GLU A 259 14.18 -12.16 -17.40
CA GLU A 259 14.04 -11.04 -18.34
C GLU A 259 12.77 -10.23 -18.10
N ALA A 260 11.63 -10.87 -17.81
CA ALA A 260 10.38 -10.20 -17.50
C ALA A 260 10.47 -9.32 -16.24
N TYR A 261 11.11 -9.81 -15.19
CA TYR A 261 11.34 -9.04 -13.98
C TYR A 261 12.32 -7.90 -14.21
N GLN A 262 13.44 -8.14 -14.89
CA GLN A 262 14.43 -7.10 -15.20
C GLN A 262 13.84 -6.01 -16.10
N ALA A 263 13.06 -6.36 -17.10
CA ALA A 263 12.43 -5.40 -18.02
C ALA A 263 11.41 -4.48 -17.33
N MET A 264 10.77 -4.93 -16.24
CA MET A 264 9.81 -4.10 -15.51
C MET A 264 10.38 -3.43 -14.28
N TYR A 265 11.33 -4.07 -13.61
CA TYR A 265 11.75 -3.65 -12.28
C TYR A 265 13.27 -3.42 -12.15
N GLY A 266 14.06 -3.66 -13.21
CA GLY A 266 15.51 -3.53 -13.16
C GLY A 266 15.98 -2.12 -12.75
N ASP A 267 15.25 -1.09 -13.15
CA ASP A 267 15.54 0.33 -12.84
C ASP A 267 14.70 0.89 -11.67
N GLU A 268 13.84 0.05 -11.02
CA GLU A 268 12.98 0.50 -9.93
C GLU A 268 13.74 0.58 -8.60
N PHE A 269 13.92 1.82 -8.09
CA PHE A 269 14.76 2.08 -6.91
C PHE A 269 14.38 1.25 -5.67
N PHE A 270 13.08 1.02 -5.46
CA PHE A 270 12.60 0.32 -4.28
C PHE A 270 12.43 -1.19 -4.47
N ILE A 271 12.54 -1.72 -5.67
CA ILE A 271 12.40 -3.16 -5.91
C ILE A 271 13.77 -3.81 -5.98
N ARG A 272 14.04 -4.72 -5.05
CA ARG A 272 15.26 -5.53 -5.02
C ARG A 272 14.93 -6.91 -5.55
N LEU A 273 15.28 -7.15 -6.81
CA LEU A 273 15.18 -8.46 -7.43
C LEU A 273 16.25 -9.39 -6.81
N ARG A 274 15.80 -10.32 -5.98
CA ARG A 274 16.70 -11.28 -5.30
C ARG A 274 17.06 -12.47 -6.20
N GLY A 275 16.29 -12.63 -7.29
CA GLY A 275 16.51 -13.64 -8.29
C GLY A 275 16.01 -15.04 -7.92
N LYS A 276 16.34 -16.00 -8.79
CA LYS A 276 15.93 -17.39 -8.66
C LYS A 276 16.57 -18.08 -7.44
N GLY A 277 15.75 -18.81 -6.68
CA GLY A 277 16.20 -19.65 -5.55
C GLY A 277 16.40 -18.86 -4.25
N VAL A 278 16.25 -17.53 -4.25
CA VAL A 278 16.41 -16.72 -3.05
C VAL A 278 15.05 -16.46 -2.40
N CYS A 279 14.92 -16.83 -1.13
CA CYS A 279 13.73 -16.55 -0.32
C CYS A 279 13.95 -15.23 0.44
N PRO A 280 13.15 -14.19 0.20
CA PRO A 280 13.21 -12.95 0.98
C PRO A 280 12.81 -13.18 2.44
N GLU A 281 13.19 -12.25 3.32
CA GLU A 281 12.86 -12.31 4.75
C GLU A 281 12.30 -10.97 5.24
N LEU A 282 11.28 -11.01 6.12
CA LEU A 282 10.63 -9.81 6.67
C LEU A 282 11.59 -8.84 7.37
N LYS A 283 12.60 -9.35 8.07
CA LYS A 283 13.58 -8.49 8.76
C LYS A 283 14.34 -7.57 7.80
N ASN A 284 14.51 -7.97 6.54
CA ASN A 284 15.30 -7.25 5.54
C ASN A 284 14.54 -6.09 4.87
N ILE A 285 13.24 -5.89 5.21
CA ILE A 285 12.43 -4.79 4.67
C ILE A 285 11.79 -3.91 5.77
N ARG A 286 11.87 -4.32 7.02
CA ARG A 286 11.20 -3.65 8.14
C ARG A 286 11.62 -2.19 8.27
N GLY A 287 10.64 -1.28 8.34
CA GLY A 287 10.85 0.18 8.50
C GLY A 287 11.32 0.88 7.22
N SER A 288 11.41 0.20 6.09
CA SER A 288 11.87 0.75 4.81
C SER A 288 10.82 0.65 3.70
N ASN A 289 11.03 1.42 2.62
CA ASN A 289 10.17 1.37 1.43
C ASN A 289 10.61 0.30 0.42
N TYR A 290 11.57 -0.54 0.76
CA TYR A 290 12.04 -1.60 -0.13
C TYR A 290 11.06 -2.76 -0.25
N VAL A 291 11.13 -3.39 -1.42
CA VAL A 291 10.45 -4.63 -1.79
C VAL A 291 11.52 -5.68 -2.08
N ASP A 292 11.48 -6.82 -1.44
CA ASP A 292 12.33 -7.96 -1.76
C ASP A 292 11.52 -9.02 -2.50
N LEU A 293 11.91 -9.32 -3.75
CA LEU A 293 11.25 -10.28 -4.61
C LEU A 293 12.20 -11.39 -5.05
N GLY A 294 11.84 -12.63 -4.75
CA GLY A 294 12.54 -13.83 -5.22
C GLY A 294 11.56 -14.84 -5.81
N TRP A 295 12.06 -15.78 -6.61
CA TRP A 295 11.20 -16.75 -7.26
C TRP A 295 11.90 -18.11 -7.46
N GLN A 296 11.10 -19.15 -7.66
CA GLN A 296 11.54 -20.50 -7.94
C GLN A 296 10.57 -21.19 -8.89
N THR A 297 11.09 -21.86 -9.92
CA THR A 297 10.31 -22.79 -10.74
C THR A 297 10.30 -24.17 -10.11
N ASP A 298 9.12 -24.73 -9.92
CA ASP A 298 8.96 -26.12 -9.50
C ASP A 298 8.70 -27.00 -10.73
N LYS A 299 9.74 -27.71 -11.16
CA LYS A 299 9.67 -28.58 -12.32
C LYS A 299 8.76 -29.80 -12.11
N HIS A 300 8.48 -30.18 -10.84
CA HIS A 300 7.63 -31.32 -10.51
C HIS A 300 6.15 -30.99 -10.79
N THR A 301 5.73 -29.77 -10.44
CA THR A 301 4.34 -29.33 -10.61
C THR A 301 4.13 -28.47 -11.86
N GLY A 302 5.21 -28.01 -12.51
CA GLY A 302 5.14 -27.04 -13.61
C GLY A 302 4.75 -25.62 -13.17
N ARG A 303 4.84 -25.32 -11.87
CA ARG A 303 4.47 -24.01 -11.31
C ARG A 303 5.68 -23.12 -11.07
N ILE A 304 5.42 -21.83 -11.05
CA ILE A 304 6.28 -20.83 -10.43
C ILE A 304 5.77 -20.49 -9.04
N ILE A 305 6.72 -20.32 -8.12
CA ILE A 305 6.49 -19.83 -6.76
C ILE A 305 7.22 -18.50 -6.67
N VAL A 306 6.48 -17.41 -6.48
CA VAL A 306 7.04 -16.08 -6.29
C VAL A 306 6.84 -15.65 -4.85
N MET A 307 7.93 -15.25 -4.21
CA MET A 307 7.96 -14.80 -2.83
C MET A 307 8.27 -13.31 -2.79
N ASN A 308 7.41 -12.52 -2.15
CA ASN A 308 7.55 -11.08 -2.07
C ASN A 308 7.35 -10.57 -0.64
N CYS A 309 8.21 -9.64 -0.21
CA CYS A 309 8.17 -9.03 1.12
C CYS A 309 8.15 -7.52 1.04
N ILE A 310 7.31 -6.90 1.87
CA ILE A 310 7.27 -5.45 2.10
C ILE A 310 6.99 -5.13 3.57
N ASP A 311 7.36 -3.92 4.04
CA ASP A 311 6.79 -3.38 5.28
C ASP A 311 5.36 -2.89 5.02
N ASN A 312 4.39 -3.42 5.76
CA ASN A 312 2.96 -3.13 5.54
C ASN A 312 2.58 -1.69 5.86
N LEU A 313 3.33 -0.98 6.72
CA LEU A 313 3.07 0.42 7.06
C LEU A 313 3.88 1.38 6.18
N VAL A 314 5.03 0.96 5.64
CA VAL A 314 5.87 1.80 4.77
C VAL A 314 5.49 1.55 3.31
N LYS A 315 6.09 0.60 2.61
CA LYS A 315 5.75 0.31 1.19
C LYS A 315 4.30 -0.10 1.01
N GLY A 316 3.70 -0.75 2.00
CA GLY A 316 2.30 -1.14 1.98
C GLY A 316 1.30 0.00 2.27
N ALA A 317 1.75 1.18 2.72
CA ALA A 317 0.86 2.28 3.11
C ALA A 317 1.54 3.66 3.01
N ALA A 318 2.15 4.14 4.09
CA ALA A 318 2.66 5.51 4.21
C ALA A 318 3.83 5.79 3.26
N GLY A 319 4.76 4.86 3.10
CA GLY A 319 5.90 5.04 2.20
C GLY A 319 5.49 5.09 0.73
N GLN A 320 4.54 4.23 0.30
CA GLN A 320 3.95 4.31 -1.04
C GLN A 320 3.23 5.65 -1.25
N ALA A 321 2.54 6.16 -0.22
CA ALA A 321 1.86 7.45 -0.30
C ALA A 321 2.86 8.62 -0.45
N VAL A 322 3.98 8.61 0.29
CA VAL A 322 5.06 9.60 0.13
C VAL A 322 5.74 9.47 -1.24
N GLN A 323 5.98 8.25 -1.73
CA GLN A 323 6.50 8.00 -3.06
C GLN A 323 5.56 8.56 -4.15
N ASN A 324 4.25 8.36 -4.02
CA ASN A 324 3.25 8.96 -4.88
C ASN A 324 3.31 10.50 -4.83
N MET A 325 3.39 11.08 -3.64
CA MET A 325 3.55 12.53 -3.46
C MET A 325 4.77 13.05 -4.24
N ASN A 326 5.91 12.40 -4.09
CA ASN A 326 7.14 12.79 -4.77
C ASN A 326 6.96 12.84 -6.29
N VAL A 327 6.36 11.81 -6.87
CA VAL A 327 6.07 11.74 -8.31
C VAL A 327 5.05 12.80 -8.73
N MET A 328 3.98 13.03 -7.95
CA MET A 328 2.97 14.05 -8.22
C MET A 328 3.55 15.47 -8.29
N PHE A 329 4.61 15.73 -7.55
CA PHE A 329 5.26 17.05 -7.49
C PHE A 329 6.58 17.14 -8.28
N GLY A 330 6.96 16.05 -8.97
CA GLY A 330 8.19 16.02 -9.77
C GLY A 330 9.48 16.04 -8.93
N ILE A 331 9.40 15.58 -7.69
CA ILE A 331 10.53 15.43 -6.76
C ILE A 331 11.19 14.07 -7.01
N ASP A 332 12.46 13.90 -6.58
CA ASP A 332 13.11 12.60 -6.55
C ASP A 332 12.20 11.60 -5.80
N GLU A 333 11.80 10.55 -6.50
CA GLU A 333 10.87 9.52 -6.01
C GLU A 333 11.29 8.92 -4.66
N ALA A 334 12.58 8.82 -4.39
CA ALA A 334 13.14 8.28 -3.18
C ALA A 334 13.37 9.33 -2.06
N ALA A 335 13.03 10.61 -2.29
CA ALA A 335 13.19 11.65 -1.27
C ALA A 335 12.38 11.30 -0.01
N GLY A 336 13.01 11.40 1.15
CA GLY A 336 12.41 11.03 2.45
C GLY A 336 12.21 9.53 2.69
N LEU A 337 12.61 8.64 1.74
CA LEU A 337 12.33 7.20 1.77
C LEU A 337 13.59 6.30 1.68
N ARG A 338 14.78 6.89 1.77
CA ARG A 338 16.06 6.15 1.62
C ARG A 338 16.52 5.40 2.88
N GLN A 339 15.68 5.29 3.91
CA GLN A 339 16.03 4.60 5.14
C GLN A 339 16.31 3.13 4.87
N LEU A 340 17.42 2.63 5.44
CA LEU A 340 17.71 1.21 5.45
C LEU A 340 16.78 0.46 6.40
N PRO A 341 16.52 -0.82 6.14
CA PRO A 341 15.74 -1.66 7.05
C PRO A 341 16.34 -1.72 8.46
N LEU A 342 15.47 -1.81 9.45
CA LEU A 342 15.86 -2.02 10.85
C LEU A 342 16.10 -3.51 11.08
N VAL A 343 17.37 -3.90 11.16
CA VAL A 343 17.83 -5.27 11.42
C VAL A 343 18.71 -5.24 12.67
N PRO A 344 18.58 -6.16 13.61
CA PRO A 344 17.85 -7.41 13.64
C PRO A 344 16.34 -7.31 13.76
#